data_49e1bb4a2ff360a9e2573c8d7f1f179e
#
_entry.id   49e1bb4a2ff360a9e2573c8d7f1f179e
#
_cell.length_a   1.000
_cell.length_b   1.000
_cell.length_c   1.000
_cell.angle_alpha   90.00
_cell.angle_beta   90.00
_cell.angle_gamma   90.00
#
_symmetry.space_group_name_H-M   'P 1'
#
loop_
_entity.id
_entity.type
_entity.pdbx_description
1 polymer ?
#
loop_
_entity_poly.entity_id
_entity_poly.type
_entity_poly.pdbx_seq_one_letter_code
_entity_poly.pdbx_strand_id
1 'polypeptide(L)'
;MTSNNKVFTHTDPVLLPVLAELRGREPIFHTPEFGTTRADFEKATAPDYWEASASGRRYSRDFVLRTLDEHPPVNADSVGWESYGHALRRLGPDTYLITYTLRQIERLTRRATIWQSTPQGWRILYHQGTIVSAEEDDAFPSSWLQSPPWLEKR
;
A
#
# COMPACT_ATOMS: atom_id res chain seq x y z
N MET A 1 -23.23 -8.56 1.81
CA MET A 1 -21.88 -8.28 1.33
C MET A 1 -21.12 -7.33 2.22
N THR A 2 -21.83 -6.48 2.89
CA THR A 2 -21.24 -5.46 3.74
C THR A 2 -20.47 -5.98 4.93
N SER A 3 -20.82 -7.17 5.47
CA SER A 3 -20.13 -7.73 6.62
C SER A 3 -18.67 -8.07 6.35
N ASN A 4 -18.37 -8.59 5.15
CA ASN A 4 -17.00 -8.94 4.77
C ASN A 4 -16.13 -7.69 4.59
N ASN A 5 -16.70 -6.64 4.01
CA ASN A 5 -15.96 -5.38 3.83
C ASN A 5 -15.57 -4.76 5.16
N LYS A 6 -16.43 -4.89 6.18
CA LYS A 6 -16.13 -4.37 7.53
C LYS A 6 -14.93 -5.05 8.16
N VAL A 7 -14.75 -6.35 7.92
CA VAL A 7 -13.60 -7.09 8.46
C VAL A 7 -12.29 -6.56 7.86
N PHE A 8 -12.28 -6.30 6.56
CA PHE A 8 -11.07 -5.87 5.87
C PHE A 8 -10.75 -4.39 6.08
N THR A 9 -11.72 -3.58 6.44
CA THR A 9 -11.54 -2.13 6.60
C THR A 9 -11.60 -1.67 8.06
N HIS A 10 -11.64 -2.61 9.00
CA HIS A 10 -11.71 -2.28 10.42
C HIS A 10 -10.39 -1.72 10.94
N THR A 11 -10.47 -0.65 11.71
CA THR A 11 -9.34 -0.06 12.43
C THR A 11 -9.80 0.21 13.85
N ASP A 12 -8.97 -0.18 14.82
CA ASP A 12 -9.22 0.17 16.23
C ASP A 12 -9.34 1.69 16.33
N PRO A 13 -10.41 2.22 16.95
CA PRO A 13 -10.60 3.66 17.05
C PRO A 13 -9.43 4.44 17.65
N VAL A 14 -8.65 3.82 18.54
CA VAL A 14 -7.46 4.48 19.12
C VAL A 14 -6.40 4.77 18.07
N LEU A 15 -6.41 4.08 16.94
CA LEU A 15 -5.43 4.23 15.86
C LEU A 15 -5.89 5.20 14.77
N LEU A 16 -7.11 5.74 14.84
CA LEU A 16 -7.62 6.62 13.79
C LEU A 16 -6.73 7.83 13.50
N PRO A 17 -6.11 8.49 14.49
CA PRO A 17 -5.18 9.59 14.19
C PRO A 17 -3.96 9.15 13.39
N VAL A 18 -3.41 7.97 13.70
CA VAL A 18 -2.28 7.42 12.95
C VAL A 18 -2.71 7.02 11.54
N LEU A 19 -3.89 6.42 11.41
CA LEU A 19 -4.44 6.09 10.09
C LEU A 19 -4.55 7.33 9.22
N ALA A 20 -5.05 8.43 9.74
CA ALA A 20 -5.20 9.67 8.99
C ALA A 20 -3.83 10.18 8.49
N GLU A 21 -2.82 10.14 9.35
CA GLU A 21 -1.46 10.54 8.96
C GLU A 21 -0.87 9.68 7.86
N LEU A 22 -0.95 8.36 8.00
CA LEU A 22 -0.36 7.44 7.04
C LEU A 22 -1.14 7.40 5.74
N ARG A 23 -2.46 7.50 5.82
CA ARG A 23 -3.31 7.59 4.63
C ARG A 23 -2.92 8.77 3.74
N GLY A 24 -2.56 9.90 4.32
CA GLY A 24 -2.11 11.07 3.58
C GLY A 24 -0.81 10.85 2.81
N ARG A 25 -0.02 9.83 3.18
CA ARG A 25 1.25 9.50 2.55
C ARG A 25 1.14 8.37 1.53
N GLU A 26 -0.05 7.83 1.33
CA GLU A 26 -0.29 6.74 0.37
C GLU A 26 -1.07 7.24 -0.84
N PRO A 27 -0.83 6.73 -2.04
CA PRO A 27 0.18 5.70 -2.39
C PRO A 27 1.61 6.22 -2.22
N ILE A 28 2.46 5.38 -1.69
CA ILE A 28 3.87 5.77 -1.45
C ILE A 28 4.53 6.26 -2.73
N PHE A 29 5.39 7.27 -2.59
CA PHE A 29 6.09 7.96 -3.68
C PHE A 29 5.18 8.83 -4.58
N HIS A 30 3.87 8.81 -4.38
CA HIS A 30 2.91 9.48 -5.27
C HIS A 30 2.06 10.54 -4.58
N THR A 31 2.47 10.98 -3.40
CA THR A 31 1.79 12.06 -2.68
C THR A 31 2.82 13.10 -2.22
N PRO A 32 2.44 14.40 -2.14
CA PRO A 32 3.33 15.42 -1.60
C PRO A 32 3.75 15.12 -0.15
N GLU A 33 2.86 14.53 0.64
CA GLU A 33 3.10 14.22 2.05
C GLU A 33 4.16 13.14 2.21
N PHE A 34 4.26 12.20 1.27
CA PHE A 34 5.34 11.21 1.27
C PHE A 34 6.68 11.88 0.97
N GLY A 35 6.68 12.83 0.06
CA GLY A 35 7.86 13.55 -0.38
C GLY A 35 7.95 13.59 -1.90
N THR A 36 8.77 14.49 -2.42
CA THR A 36 8.89 14.74 -3.86
C THR A 36 10.33 14.73 -4.37
N THR A 37 11.32 14.77 -3.48
CA THR A 37 12.74 14.84 -3.85
C THR A 37 13.45 13.54 -3.51
N ARG A 38 14.62 13.33 -4.09
CA ARG A 38 15.47 12.19 -3.75
C ARG A 38 15.77 12.14 -2.25
N ALA A 39 16.07 13.28 -1.64
CA ALA A 39 16.33 13.37 -0.21
C ALA A 39 15.11 12.94 0.61
N ASP A 40 13.91 13.35 0.18
CA ASP A 40 12.68 12.92 0.83
C ASP A 40 12.51 11.41 0.76
N PHE A 41 12.76 10.81 -0.39
CA PHE A 41 12.61 9.36 -0.60
C PHE A 41 13.64 8.58 0.22
N GLU A 42 14.85 9.07 0.31
CA GLU A 42 15.89 8.45 1.15
C GLU A 42 15.48 8.48 2.63
N LYS A 43 14.94 9.60 3.08
CA LYS A 43 14.48 9.75 4.46
C LYS A 43 13.27 8.87 4.77
N ALA A 44 12.36 8.74 3.81
CA ALA A 44 11.10 8.02 3.98
C ALA A 44 11.24 6.49 3.81
N THR A 45 12.41 5.99 3.45
CA THR A 45 12.65 4.55 3.27
C THR A 45 13.71 4.06 4.25
N ALA A 46 13.44 2.94 4.93
CA ALA A 46 14.44 2.31 5.79
C ALA A 46 15.63 1.84 4.94
N PRO A 47 16.85 1.77 5.52
CA PRO A 47 18.03 1.33 4.76
C PRO A 47 17.87 -0.05 4.11
N ASP A 48 17.09 -0.93 4.72
CA ASP A 48 16.83 -2.28 4.24
C ASP A 48 15.45 -2.41 3.58
N TYR A 49 14.83 -1.30 3.20
CA TYR A 49 13.55 -1.33 2.51
C TYR A 49 13.60 -2.15 1.23
N TRP A 50 12.57 -2.91 0.99
CA TRP A 50 12.35 -3.56 -0.30
C TRP A 50 10.85 -3.71 -0.54
N GLU A 51 10.49 -4.05 -1.76
CA GLU A 51 9.08 -4.18 -2.12
C GLU A 51 8.83 -5.32 -3.10
N ALA A 52 7.61 -5.83 -3.09
CA ALA A 52 7.10 -6.71 -4.12
C ALA A 52 6.03 -5.95 -4.90
N SER A 53 6.26 -5.75 -6.18
CA SER A 53 5.31 -5.04 -7.03
C SER A 53 4.08 -5.90 -7.35
N ALA A 54 3.06 -5.28 -7.90
CA ALA A 54 1.83 -5.98 -8.28
C ALA A 54 2.05 -7.10 -9.30
N SER A 55 3.16 -7.04 -10.06
CA SER A 55 3.57 -8.09 -10.99
C SER A 55 4.26 -9.28 -10.30
N GLY A 56 4.55 -9.18 -9.01
CA GLY A 56 5.29 -10.18 -8.26
C GLY A 56 6.79 -9.98 -8.26
N ARG A 57 7.32 -9.02 -9.00
CA ARG A 57 8.76 -8.73 -8.99
C ARG A 57 9.17 -8.07 -7.69
N ARG A 58 10.34 -8.41 -7.20
CA ARG A 58 10.93 -7.81 -6.00
C ARG A 58 11.94 -6.76 -6.39
N TYR A 59 11.92 -5.64 -5.69
CA TYR A 59 12.83 -4.53 -5.94
C TYR A 59 13.48 -4.11 -4.64
N SER A 60 14.81 -3.93 -4.70
CA SER A 60 15.55 -3.37 -3.57
C SER A 60 15.32 -1.87 -3.44
N ARG A 61 15.66 -1.31 -2.29
CA ARG A 61 15.64 0.13 -2.05
C ARG A 61 16.46 0.88 -3.14
N ASP A 62 17.65 0.42 -3.42
CA ASP A 62 18.53 1.07 -4.40
C ASP A 62 17.90 1.09 -5.78
N PHE A 63 17.29 -0.02 -6.19
CA PHE A 63 16.61 -0.09 -7.48
C PHE A 63 15.45 0.90 -7.54
N VAL A 64 14.64 0.95 -6.48
CA VAL A 64 13.48 1.85 -6.43
C VAL A 64 13.93 3.31 -6.51
N LEU A 65 14.94 3.68 -5.72
CA LEU A 65 15.42 5.06 -5.69
C LEU A 65 16.02 5.49 -7.03
N ARG A 66 16.77 4.61 -7.69
CA ARG A 66 17.31 4.89 -9.02
C ARG A 66 16.20 5.04 -10.07
N THR A 67 15.20 4.16 -10.01
CA THR A 67 14.07 4.23 -10.93
C THR A 67 13.31 5.56 -10.78
N LEU A 68 13.13 6.02 -9.55
CA LEU A 68 12.46 7.29 -9.28
C LEU A 68 13.27 8.50 -9.77
N ASP A 69 14.60 8.40 -9.78
CA ASP A 69 15.44 9.45 -10.36
C ASP A 69 15.29 9.51 -11.88
N GLU A 70 15.27 8.35 -12.53
CA GLU A 70 15.16 8.26 -14.00
C GLU A 70 13.74 8.57 -14.48
N HIS A 71 12.75 8.19 -13.70
CA HIS A 71 11.33 8.35 -14.02
C HIS A 71 10.61 8.97 -12.82
N PRO A 72 10.62 10.31 -12.70
CA PRO A 72 9.97 10.98 -11.57
C PRO A 72 8.53 10.53 -11.40
N PRO A 73 8.09 10.25 -10.16
CA PRO A 73 6.77 9.71 -9.92
C PRO A 73 5.68 10.74 -10.20
N VAL A 74 4.54 10.28 -10.70
CA VAL A 74 3.36 11.12 -10.85
C VAL A 74 2.70 11.36 -9.50
N ASN A 75 1.99 12.49 -9.39
CA ASN A 75 1.11 12.74 -8.24
C ASN A 75 -0.20 12.00 -8.46
N ALA A 76 -0.59 11.14 -7.52
CA ALA A 76 -1.78 10.31 -7.64
C ALA A 76 -3.04 11.12 -7.90
N ASP A 77 -3.23 12.24 -7.19
CA ASP A 77 -4.40 13.09 -7.37
C ASP A 77 -4.43 13.72 -8.77
N SER A 78 -3.28 14.13 -9.28
CA SER A 78 -3.19 14.78 -10.60
C SER A 78 -3.56 13.84 -11.74
N VAL A 79 -3.36 12.54 -11.58
CA VAL A 79 -3.65 11.55 -12.61
C VAL A 79 -4.94 10.78 -12.32
N GLY A 80 -5.69 11.18 -11.30
CA GLY A 80 -7.00 10.60 -11.00
C GLY A 80 -7.00 9.22 -10.38
N TRP A 81 -5.91 8.82 -9.73
CA TRP A 81 -5.88 7.57 -8.96
C TRP A 81 -6.71 7.73 -7.70
N GLU A 82 -7.43 6.69 -7.33
CA GLU A 82 -8.27 6.68 -6.13
C GLU A 82 -7.84 5.56 -5.20
N SER A 83 -7.73 5.88 -3.92
CA SER A 83 -7.49 4.88 -2.89
C SER A 83 -8.65 4.83 -1.92
N TYR A 84 -9.00 3.63 -1.46
CA TYR A 84 -10.14 3.45 -0.56
C TYR A 84 -9.99 2.17 0.27
N GLY A 85 -10.85 2.03 1.28
CA GLY A 85 -10.83 0.86 2.16
C GLY A 85 -9.60 0.81 3.06
N HIS A 86 -9.10 1.97 3.49
CA HIS A 86 -7.91 2.03 4.33
C HIS A 86 -8.18 1.44 5.70
N ALA A 87 -7.27 0.59 6.17
CA ALA A 87 -7.29 0.03 7.51
C ALA A 87 -5.88 0.01 8.07
N LEU A 88 -5.77 0.18 9.38
CA LEU A 88 -4.49 0.22 10.07
C LEU A 88 -4.45 -0.83 11.18
N ARG A 89 -3.31 -1.50 11.29
CA ARG A 89 -3.04 -2.43 12.39
C ARG A 89 -1.68 -2.08 13.00
N ARG A 90 -1.63 -2.01 14.32
CA ARG A 90 -0.37 -1.84 15.03
C ARG A 90 0.31 -3.19 15.16
N LEU A 91 1.56 -3.27 14.73
CA LEU A 91 2.36 -4.50 14.77
C LEU A 91 3.36 -4.49 15.93
N GLY A 92 3.70 -3.33 16.44
CA GLY A 92 4.66 -3.16 17.52
C GLY A 92 4.61 -1.75 18.05
N PRO A 93 5.51 -1.36 18.97
CA PRO A 93 5.45 -0.03 19.60
C PRO A 93 5.42 1.12 18.58
N ASP A 94 6.22 1.00 17.51
CA ASP A 94 6.40 2.07 16.52
C ASP A 94 6.12 1.59 15.09
N THR A 95 5.51 0.43 14.93
CA THR A 95 5.36 -0.22 13.62
C THR A 95 3.91 -0.51 13.32
N TYR A 96 3.49 -0.17 12.10
CA TYR A 96 2.10 -0.23 11.68
C TYR A 96 1.98 -0.82 10.27
N LEU A 97 0.92 -1.56 10.05
CA LEU A 97 0.54 -2.05 8.72
C LEU A 97 -0.69 -1.29 8.25
N ILE A 98 -0.58 -0.60 7.12
CA ILE A 98 -1.73 -0.01 6.45
C ILE A 98 -2.07 -0.85 5.22
N THR A 99 -3.35 -1.13 5.03
CA THR A 99 -3.85 -1.81 3.83
C THR A 99 -4.93 -0.98 3.19
N TYR A 100 -5.02 -1.05 1.86
CA TYR A 100 -6.03 -0.33 1.12
C TYR A 100 -6.11 -0.87 -0.31
N THR A 101 -7.08 -0.37 -1.06
CA THR A 101 -7.24 -0.68 -2.47
C THR A 101 -6.90 0.57 -3.27
N LEU A 102 -6.12 0.40 -4.32
CA LEU A 102 -5.75 1.48 -5.24
C LEU A 102 -6.33 1.20 -6.62
N ARG A 103 -7.17 2.15 -7.08
CA ARG A 103 -7.69 2.15 -8.44
C ARG A 103 -6.86 3.10 -9.29
N GLN A 104 -6.19 2.53 -10.27
CA GLN A 104 -5.49 3.28 -11.32
C GLN A 104 -6.28 3.14 -12.62
N ILE A 105 -5.91 3.88 -13.65
CA ILE A 105 -6.65 3.88 -14.91
C ILE A 105 -6.76 2.46 -15.49
N GLU A 106 -5.68 1.69 -15.43
CA GLU A 106 -5.58 0.40 -16.11
C GLU A 106 -5.73 -0.80 -15.19
N ARG A 107 -5.74 -0.60 -13.87
CA ARG A 107 -5.75 -1.74 -12.94
C ARG A 107 -6.23 -1.37 -11.55
N LEU A 108 -6.68 -2.40 -10.86
CA LEU A 108 -7.04 -2.37 -9.46
C LEU A 108 -6.04 -3.22 -8.69
N THR A 109 -5.51 -2.69 -7.58
CA THR A 109 -4.55 -3.42 -6.77
C THR A 109 -4.89 -3.30 -5.28
N ARG A 110 -4.57 -4.36 -4.53
CA ARG A 110 -4.56 -4.32 -3.07
C ARG A 110 -3.14 -3.95 -2.64
N ARG A 111 -3.03 -3.04 -1.71
CA ARG A 111 -1.75 -2.50 -1.26
C ARG A 111 -1.57 -2.71 0.23
N ALA A 112 -0.33 -2.98 0.61
CA ALA A 112 0.07 -3.11 2.01
C ALA A 112 1.43 -2.44 2.20
N THR A 113 1.52 -1.58 3.21
CA THR A 113 2.78 -0.92 3.57
C THR A 113 3.03 -1.08 5.05
N ILE A 114 4.25 -1.42 5.42
CA ILE A 114 4.68 -1.42 6.82
C ILE A 114 5.43 -0.13 7.08
N TRP A 115 4.88 0.68 7.97
CA TRP A 115 5.43 1.96 8.38
C TRP A 115 6.06 1.88 9.76
N GLN A 116 7.12 2.64 9.96
CA GLN A 116 7.76 2.78 11.26
C GLN A 116 7.85 4.26 11.62
N SER A 117 7.43 4.58 12.83
CA SER A 117 7.62 5.92 13.41
C SER A 117 9.02 5.99 14.00
N THR A 118 9.78 7.03 13.62
CA THR A 118 11.13 7.27 14.13
C THR A 118 11.25 8.70 14.63
N PRO A 119 12.29 9.03 15.42
CA PRO A 119 12.53 10.42 15.82
C PRO A 119 12.69 11.39 14.63
N GLN A 120 13.05 10.89 13.45
CA GLN A 120 13.20 11.69 12.23
C GLN A 120 11.95 11.69 11.36
N GLY A 121 10.89 11.04 11.79
CA GLY A 121 9.62 10.95 11.06
C GLY A 121 9.27 9.54 10.61
N TRP A 122 8.26 9.44 9.80
CA TRP A 122 7.78 8.17 9.28
C TRP A 122 8.69 7.64 8.18
N ARG A 123 8.92 6.31 8.20
CA ARG A 123 9.62 5.64 7.09
C ARG A 123 8.96 4.29 6.81
N ILE A 124 9.08 3.83 5.58
CA ILE A 124 8.55 2.53 5.16
C ILE A 124 9.62 1.46 5.28
N LEU A 125 9.19 0.28 5.75
CA LEU A 125 10.05 -0.89 5.86
C LEU A 125 9.83 -1.85 4.70
N TYR A 126 8.59 -1.94 4.21
CA TYR A 126 8.18 -2.88 3.18
C TYR A 126 6.89 -2.41 2.52
N HIS A 127 6.73 -2.71 1.24
CA HIS A 127 5.49 -2.49 0.51
C HIS A 127 5.18 -3.67 -0.39
N GLN A 128 3.90 -3.96 -0.57
CA GLN A 128 3.48 -4.99 -1.50
C GLN A 128 2.19 -4.57 -2.20
N GLY A 129 2.15 -4.80 -3.50
CA GLY A 129 0.93 -4.68 -4.28
C GLY A 129 0.52 -6.05 -4.81
N THR A 130 -0.78 -6.25 -4.99
CA THR A 130 -1.33 -7.45 -5.58
C THR A 130 -2.43 -7.05 -6.54
N ILE A 131 -2.32 -7.49 -7.79
CA ILE A 131 -3.31 -7.15 -8.79
C ILE A 131 -4.62 -7.88 -8.52
N VAL A 132 -5.74 -7.18 -8.71
CA VAL A 132 -7.07 -7.78 -8.63
C VAL A 132 -7.49 -8.11 -10.06
N SER A 133 -7.64 -9.40 -10.35
CA SER A 133 -7.94 -9.86 -11.72
C SER A 133 -9.37 -9.59 -12.15
N ALA A 134 -10.27 -9.33 -11.18
CA ALA A 134 -11.67 -9.01 -11.45
C ALA A 134 -12.11 -7.92 -10.49
N GLU A 135 -12.98 -7.02 -10.93
CA GLU A 135 -13.53 -5.97 -10.08
C GLU A 135 -14.64 -6.53 -9.20
N GLU A 136 -14.23 -7.23 -8.16
CA GLU A 136 -15.14 -7.81 -7.18
C GLU A 136 -15.37 -6.88 -5.99
N ASP A 137 -14.83 -5.68 -6.05
CA ASP A 137 -14.73 -4.81 -4.89
C ASP A 137 -14.05 -5.55 -3.76
N ASP A 138 -14.69 -5.64 -2.61
CA ASP A 138 -14.14 -6.36 -1.48
C ASP A 138 -14.89 -7.66 -1.22
N ALA A 139 -15.74 -8.08 -2.16
CA ALA A 139 -16.52 -9.29 -2.04
C ALA A 139 -15.72 -10.49 -2.54
N PHE A 140 -15.77 -11.57 -1.80
CA PHE A 140 -15.21 -12.84 -2.23
C PHE A 140 -16.17 -13.45 -3.26
N PRO A 141 -15.73 -13.79 -4.48
CA PRO A 141 -16.61 -14.44 -5.43
C PRO A 141 -17.14 -15.75 -4.86
N SER A 142 -18.44 -16.00 -4.97
CA SER A 142 -19.04 -17.21 -4.40
C SER A 142 -18.45 -18.49 -5.00
N SER A 143 -18.01 -18.43 -6.26
CA SER A 143 -17.33 -19.55 -6.90
C SER A 143 -16.04 -19.95 -6.21
N TRP A 144 -15.34 -19.01 -5.56
CA TRP A 144 -14.08 -19.28 -4.87
C TRP A 144 -14.28 -20.04 -3.56
N LEU A 145 -15.48 -20.03 -3.03
CA LEU A 145 -15.82 -20.83 -1.84
C LEU A 145 -15.83 -22.32 -2.16
N GLN A 146 -16.09 -22.69 -3.41
CA GLN A 146 -16.16 -24.06 -3.86
C GLN A 146 -14.86 -24.50 -4.56
N SER A 147 -14.26 -23.62 -5.35
CA SER A 147 -13.04 -23.89 -6.12
C SER A 147 -12.16 -22.66 -6.19
N PRO A 148 -11.36 -22.39 -5.15
CA PRO A 148 -10.45 -21.26 -5.19
C PRO A 148 -9.44 -21.38 -6.34
N PRO A 149 -9.17 -20.29 -7.08
CA PRO A 149 -8.27 -20.36 -8.25
C PRO A 149 -6.88 -20.90 -7.95
N TRP A 150 -6.38 -20.67 -6.73
CA TRP A 150 -5.06 -21.13 -6.35
C TRP A 150 -4.98 -22.64 -6.15
N LEU A 151 -6.11 -23.34 -6.01
CA LEU A 151 -6.12 -24.80 -5.91
C LEU A 151 -5.93 -25.46 -7.27
N GLU A 152 -6.37 -24.82 -8.34
CA GLU A 152 -6.30 -25.39 -9.67
C GLU A 152 -4.92 -25.26 -10.31
N LYS A 153 -4.07 -24.42 -9.76
CA LYS A 153 -2.75 -24.12 -10.31
C LYS A 153 -1.59 -24.85 -9.63
N ARG A 154 -1.90 -25.85 -8.85
CA ARG A 154 -0.86 -26.65 -8.18
C ARG A 154 -0.23 -27.67 -9.09
#